data_9580e707e13a2e22a8ff982a90677144
#
_entry.id   9580e707e13a2e22a8ff982a90677144
#
_cell.length_a   1.000
_cell.length_b   1.000
_cell.length_c   1.000
_cell.angle_alpha   90.00
_cell.angle_beta   90.00
_cell.angle_gamma   90.00
#
_symmetry.space_group_name_H-M   'P 1'
#
loop_
_entity.id
_entity.type
_entity.pdbx_description
1 polymer ?
#
loop_
_entity_poly.entity_id
_entity_poly.type
_entity_poly.pdbx_seq_one_letter_code
_entity_poly.pdbx_strand_id
1 'polypeptide(L)'
;MTEIGYWASQEQYSMQQLIDFVKEAERAGFESTLTSDHFHPWSHTNGHGNFTWVWISAIAERTKKMKFITGVTAAVYRYNPGLIAQAFASLDVLYPGRIGLGVGSGEAMNEVTLGFDWPSAEIRVERTVESIQIIKKLWNKSENNYYDLEKTRWNSSKKDSNSNINCSVDDDGFVTFIGKYFKIQNAKLYTPPSTNIPLFMAGSGTNAIKAAAEYTDGLITTSKPEGVKETFELFDSAAKIANKDINSLEKIAKPKVSYSEDYDKAFKATEFWRTTQIDDAFDININDPRVLEEKAKREVSDDEQKKSTIIVTSIEDLISPIEKYLDAGFTKIYIHSTSPDEIEFIRLFSKKVLPYFRDKWKKA
;
A
#
# COMPACT_ATOMS: atom_id res chain seq x y z
N MET A 1 13.03 -0.82 13.16
CA MET A 1 14.15 -1.48 12.44
C MET A 1 13.88 -1.32 10.96
N THR A 2 14.82 -0.80 10.20
CA THR A 2 14.61 -0.54 8.77
C THR A 2 14.53 -1.85 7.98
N GLU A 3 13.65 -1.90 6.99
CA GLU A 3 13.39 -3.12 6.20
C GLU A 3 13.41 -2.80 4.71
N ILE A 4 14.09 -3.64 3.91
CA ILE A 4 13.98 -3.61 2.45
C ILE A 4 13.22 -4.84 2.00
N GLY A 5 12.05 -4.61 1.39
CA GLY A 5 11.16 -5.62 0.85
C GLY A 5 11.09 -5.61 -0.67
N TYR A 6 10.39 -6.59 -1.23
CA TYR A 6 10.13 -6.72 -2.65
C TYR A 6 8.73 -6.22 -3.00
N TRP A 7 8.57 -5.51 -4.13
CA TRP A 7 7.26 -5.15 -4.66
C TRP A 7 6.78 -6.18 -5.68
N ALA A 8 5.61 -6.77 -5.43
CA ALA A 8 4.96 -7.68 -6.37
C ALA A 8 3.85 -6.96 -7.12
N SER A 9 4.10 -6.64 -8.39
CA SER A 9 3.20 -5.86 -9.24
C SER A 9 2.15 -6.74 -9.90
N GLN A 10 0.92 -6.71 -9.38
CA GLN A 10 -0.20 -7.51 -9.89
C GLN A 10 -0.69 -7.05 -11.26
N GLU A 11 -0.35 -5.84 -11.67
CA GLU A 11 -0.73 -5.25 -12.95
C GLU A 11 0.26 -5.59 -14.08
N GLN A 12 1.54 -5.81 -13.74
CA GLN A 12 2.60 -5.99 -14.74
C GLN A 12 2.86 -7.46 -15.08
N TYR A 13 2.59 -8.37 -14.14
CA TYR A 13 2.95 -9.77 -14.28
C TYR A 13 1.77 -10.70 -14.02
N SER A 14 1.78 -11.87 -14.67
CA SER A 14 0.82 -12.93 -14.36
C SER A 14 1.00 -13.48 -12.95
N MET A 15 -0.05 -14.09 -12.40
CA MET A 15 0.01 -14.72 -11.06
C MET A 15 1.15 -15.71 -10.93
N GLN A 16 1.41 -16.52 -11.97
CA GLN A 16 2.46 -17.53 -11.92
C GLN A 16 3.85 -16.91 -11.91
N GLN A 17 4.11 -15.89 -12.74
CA GLN A 17 5.38 -15.16 -12.72
C GLN A 17 5.64 -14.55 -11.33
N LEU A 18 4.63 -13.91 -10.74
CA LEU A 18 4.76 -13.34 -9.40
C LEU A 18 5.01 -14.40 -8.31
N ILE A 19 4.43 -15.60 -8.44
CA ILE A 19 4.76 -16.73 -7.54
C ILE A 19 6.25 -17.09 -7.65
N ASP A 20 6.76 -17.19 -8.87
CA ASP A 20 8.16 -17.55 -9.09
C ASP A 20 9.12 -16.45 -8.61
N PHE A 21 8.79 -15.18 -8.86
CA PHE A 21 9.58 -14.04 -8.41
C PHE A 21 9.64 -13.94 -6.88
N VAL A 22 8.49 -14.05 -6.20
CA VAL A 22 8.45 -13.94 -4.73
C VAL A 22 9.11 -15.14 -4.04
N LYS A 23 8.99 -16.35 -4.61
CA LYS A 23 9.77 -17.50 -4.14
C LYS A 23 11.28 -17.27 -4.26
N GLU A 24 11.72 -16.69 -5.40
CA GLU A 24 13.12 -16.34 -5.58
C GLU A 24 13.54 -15.22 -4.62
N ALA A 25 12.70 -14.19 -4.41
CA ALA A 25 12.95 -13.12 -3.46
C ALA A 25 13.12 -13.65 -2.02
N GLU A 26 12.26 -14.59 -1.57
CA GLU A 26 12.43 -15.24 -0.27
C GLU A 26 13.77 -16.02 -0.18
N ARG A 27 14.11 -16.81 -1.20
CA ARG A 27 15.40 -17.54 -1.27
C ARG A 27 16.59 -16.59 -1.24
N ALA A 28 16.45 -15.47 -1.92
CA ALA A 28 17.43 -14.40 -1.98
C ALA A 28 17.52 -13.59 -0.68
N GLY A 29 16.58 -13.78 0.25
CA GLY A 29 16.61 -13.22 1.59
C GLY A 29 15.78 -11.96 1.79
N PHE A 30 14.88 -11.60 0.88
CA PHE A 30 13.84 -10.64 1.19
C PHE A 30 12.88 -11.24 2.24
N GLU A 31 12.39 -10.41 3.15
CA GLU A 31 11.56 -10.86 4.27
C GLU A 31 10.10 -10.43 4.14
N SER A 32 9.83 -9.45 3.29
CA SER A 32 8.48 -8.94 3.06
C SER A 32 8.22 -8.57 1.60
N THR A 33 6.95 -8.60 1.26
CA THR A 33 6.41 -8.21 -0.04
C THR A 33 5.29 -7.22 0.15
N LEU A 34 5.37 -6.07 -0.53
CA LEU A 34 4.24 -5.17 -0.73
C LEU A 34 3.65 -5.46 -2.11
N THR A 35 2.32 -5.60 -2.22
CA THR A 35 1.68 -5.99 -3.48
C THR A 35 0.46 -5.13 -3.79
N SER A 36 0.32 -4.73 -5.05
CA SER A 36 -0.84 -3.96 -5.53
C SER A 36 -2.14 -4.78 -5.50
N ASP A 37 -3.27 -4.10 -5.49
CA ASP A 37 -4.61 -4.68 -5.53
C ASP A 37 -5.48 -3.85 -6.48
N HIS A 38 -5.48 -4.23 -7.75
CA HIS A 38 -6.14 -3.54 -8.84
C HIS A 38 -7.14 -4.44 -9.56
N PHE A 39 -8.24 -3.86 -10.05
CA PHE A 39 -9.15 -4.52 -11.00
C PHE A 39 -8.66 -4.33 -12.43
N HIS A 40 -8.32 -3.10 -12.81
CA HIS A 40 -7.66 -2.77 -14.07
C HIS A 40 -6.18 -2.44 -13.89
N PRO A 41 -5.29 -2.82 -14.83
CA PRO A 41 -3.90 -2.38 -14.83
C PRO A 41 -3.78 -0.90 -15.22
N TRP A 42 -2.66 -0.28 -14.85
CA TRP A 42 -2.33 1.08 -15.28
C TRP A 42 -2.13 1.21 -16.80
N SER A 43 -1.64 0.17 -17.46
CA SER A 43 -1.46 0.11 -18.91
C SER A 43 -2.21 -1.07 -19.49
N HIS A 44 -2.85 -0.86 -20.63
CA HIS A 44 -3.60 -1.89 -21.34
C HIS A 44 -2.67 -2.94 -21.96
N THR A 45 -1.60 -2.47 -22.63
CA THR A 45 -0.65 -3.35 -23.31
C THR A 45 0.14 -4.18 -22.30
N ASN A 46 0.05 -5.51 -22.42
CA ASN A 46 0.66 -6.48 -21.50
C ASN A 46 0.22 -6.34 -20.03
N GLY A 47 -0.92 -5.70 -19.78
CA GLY A 47 -1.46 -5.55 -18.44
C GLY A 47 -2.13 -6.81 -17.90
N HIS A 48 -2.09 -6.97 -16.58
CA HIS A 48 -2.77 -8.01 -15.83
C HIS A 48 -3.73 -7.39 -14.80
N GLY A 49 -4.73 -8.14 -14.37
CA GLY A 49 -5.68 -7.76 -13.32
C GLY A 49 -5.86 -8.94 -12.37
N ASN A 50 -4.84 -9.23 -11.58
CA ASN A 50 -4.86 -10.38 -10.69
C ASN A 50 -5.67 -10.07 -9.41
N PHE A 51 -6.45 -11.03 -8.91
CA PHE A 51 -7.14 -10.87 -7.62
C PHE A 51 -6.13 -11.12 -6.49
N THR A 52 -5.68 -10.06 -5.87
CA THR A 52 -4.52 -10.03 -4.96
C THR A 52 -4.69 -10.94 -3.74
N TRP A 53 -5.87 -11.01 -3.12
CA TRP A 53 -6.06 -11.83 -1.91
C TRP A 53 -5.99 -13.33 -2.19
N VAL A 54 -6.47 -13.77 -3.38
CA VAL A 54 -6.31 -15.15 -3.85
C VAL A 54 -4.84 -15.46 -4.11
N TRP A 55 -4.12 -14.53 -4.75
CA TRP A 55 -2.69 -14.67 -5.01
C TRP A 55 -1.87 -14.72 -3.69
N ILE A 56 -2.18 -13.84 -2.71
CA ILE A 56 -1.52 -13.86 -1.39
C ILE A 56 -1.66 -15.25 -0.74
N SER A 57 -2.86 -15.83 -0.72
CA SER A 57 -3.06 -17.17 -0.17
C SER A 57 -2.19 -18.22 -0.88
N ALA A 58 -2.14 -18.18 -2.22
CA ALA A 58 -1.39 -19.13 -3.02
C ALA A 58 0.12 -19.02 -2.82
N ILE A 59 0.67 -17.81 -2.68
CA ILE A 59 2.11 -17.60 -2.49
C ILE A 59 2.54 -17.77 -1.03
N ALA A 60 1.70 -17.42 -0.07
CA ALA A 60 1.99 -17.61 1.34
C ALA A 60 2.14 -19.11 1.69
N GLU A 61 1.35 -19.99 1.05
CA GLU A 61 1.50 -21.44 1.17
C GLU A 61 2.83 -21.96 0.57
N ARG A 62 3.37 -21.26 -0.42
CA ARG A 62 4.62 -21.66 -1.13
C ARG A 62 5.88 -21.01 -0.57
N THR A 63 5.75 -20.16 0.44
CA THR A 63 6.82 -19.45 1.14
C THR A 63 6.75 -19.74 2.65
N LYS A 64 7.86 -19.56 3.37
CA LYS A 64 7.92 -19.93 4.80
C LYS A 64 7.92 -18.73 5.73
N LYS A 65 8.59 -17.65 5.34
CA LYS A 65 8.85 -16.48 6.20
C LYS A 65 8.39 -15.17 5.61
N MET A 66 8.19 -15.14 4.28
CA MET A 66 7.77 -13.93 3.56
C MET A 66 6.49 -13.35 4.16
N LYS A 67 6.54 -12.07 4.51
CA LYS A 67 5.37 -11.30 4.93
C LYS A 67 4.72 -10.66 3.70
N PHE A 68 3.41 -10.53 3.73
CA PHE A 68 2.61 -9.99 2.63
C PHE A 68 1.77 -8.82 3.12
N ILE A 69 1.91 -7.68 2.46
CA ILE A 69 1.16 -6.46 2.76
C ILE A 69 0.55 -5.96 1.46
N THR A 70 -0.71 -5.54 1.47
CA THR A 70 -1.29 -4.88 0.28
C THR A 70 -0.83 -3.43 0.19
N GLY A 71 -0.53 -2.97 -1.01
CA GLY A 71 -0.07 -1.61 -1.26
C GLY A 71 -0.76 -0.97 -2.48
N VAL A 72 -2.13 -0.76 -2.48
CA VAL A 72 -3.03 -0.91 -1.34
C VAL A 72 -4.37 -1.49 -1.78
N THR A 73 -5.10 -2.09 -0.84
CA THR A 73 -6.51 -2.46 -1.06
C THR A 73 -7.40 -1.21 -0.95
N ALA A 74 -8.23 -0.94 -1.96
CA ALA A 74 -9.16 0.19 -1.95
C ALA A 74 -10.35 -0.10 -1.04
N ALA A 75 -10.30 0.43 0.18
CA ALA A 75 -11.31 0.18 1.21
C ALA A 75 -12.48 1.18 1.14
N VAL A 76 -12.98 1.49 -0.07
CA VAL A 76 -13.96 2.57 -0.29
C VAL A 76 -15.27 2.12 -0.93
N TYR A 77 -15.21 1.38 -2.04
CA TYR A 77 -16.41 1.03 -2.82
C TYR A 77 -16.49 -0.46 -3.15
N ARG A 78 -15.56 -0.98 -3.95
CA ARG A 78 -15.62 -2.37 -4.44
C ARG A 78 -15.54 -3.44 -3.36
N TYR A 79 -15.01 -3.10 -2.19
CA TYR A 79 -14.94 -4.00 -1.04
C TYR A 79 -15.69 -3.43 0.16
N ASN A 80 -16.61 -4.23 0.72
CA ASN A 80 -17.20 -3.91 2.00
C ASN A 80 -16.17 -4.11 3.13
N PRO A 81 -16.03 -3.20 4.11
CA PRO A 81 -15.06 -3.31 5.19
C PRO A 81 -15.16 -4.59 6.01
N GLY A 82 -16.39 -5.13 6.18
CA GLY A 82 -16.60 -6.43 6.83
C GLY A 82 -15.96 -7.59 6.06
N LEU A 83 -16.02 -7.56 4.71
CA LEU A 83 -15.37 -8.57 3.87
C LEU A 83 -13.86 -8.44 3.90
N ILE A 84 -13.32 -7.21 3.91
CA ILE A 84 -11.88 -6.98 4.09
C ILE A 84 -11.44 -7.56 5.43
N ALA A 85 -12.15 -7.23 6.52
CA ALA A 85 -11.83 -7.73 7.86
C ALA A 85 -11.84 -9.26 7.92
N GLN A 86 -12.82 -9.91 7.31
CA GLN A 86 -12.94 -11.36 7.27
C GLN A 86 -11.83 -12.01 6.46
N ALA A 87 -11.53 -11.48 5.27
CA ALA A 87 -10.51 -12.04 4.39
C ALA A 87 -9.11 -11.99 5.03
N PHE A 88 -8.73 -10.84 5.59
CA PHE A 88 -7.42 -10.68 6.22
C PHE A 88 -7.31 -11.44 7.54
N ALA A 89 -8.38 -11.54 8.32
CA ALA A 89 -8.42 -12.42 9.49
C ALA A 89 -8.21 -13.89 9.10
N SER A 90 -8.85 -14.34 8.01
CA SER A 90 -8.68 -15.72 7.51
C SER A 90 -7.25 -15.97 7.01
N LEU A 91 -6.65 -15.00 6.30
CA LEU A 91 -5.26 -15.09 5.88
C LEU A 91 -4.29 -15.15 7.08
N ASP A 92 -4.54 -14.35 8.13
CA ASP A 92 -3.68 -14.35 9.33
C ASP A 92 -3.82 -15.65 10.13
N VAL A 93 -5.00 -16.26 10.18
CA VAL A 93 -5.19 -17.57 10.79
C VAL A 93 -4.43 -18.68 10.06
N LEU A 94 -4.38 -18.62 8.72
CA LEU A 94 -3.60 -19.55 7.90
C LEU A 94 -2.10 -19.27 7.99
N TYR A 95 -1.69 -18.01 8.08
CA TYR A 95 -0.29 -17.56 8.01
C TYR A 95 0.04 -16.55 9.12
N PRO A 96 0.02 -16.97 10.40
CA PRO A 96 0.10 -16.07 11.55
C PRO A 96 1.33 -15.16 11.53
N GLY A 97 1.10 -13.85 11.69
CA GLY A 97 2.15 -12.83 11.74
C GLY A 97 2.84 -12.52 10.40
N ARG A 98 2.31 -13.06 9.30
CA ARG A 98 2.86 -12.84 7.95
C ARG A 98 1.98 -11.93 7.09
N ILE A 99 0.83 -11.50 7.61
CA ILE A 99 -0.17 -10.72 6.85
C ILE A 99 -0.24 -9.30 7.39
N GLY A 100 -0.28 -8.33 6.48
CA GLY A 100 -0.55 -6.92 6.77
C GLY A 100 -1.54 -6.34 5.76
N LEU A 101 -2.29 -5.34 6.16
CA LEU A 101 -3.27 -4.65 5.32
C LEU A 101 -2.82 -3.21 5.08
N GLY A 102 -2.53 -2.86 3.84
CA GLY A 102 -2.49 -1.47 3.41
C GLY A 102 -3.78 -1.09 2.73
N VAL A 103 -4.37 0.04 3.12
CA VAL A 103 -5.61 0.57 2.54
C VAL A 103 -5.38 1.89 1.84
N GLY A 104 -6.23 2.19 0.85
CA GLY A 104 -6.20 3.43 0.09
C GLY A 104 -7.60 3.91 -0.29
N SER A 105 -7.65 5.14 -0.81
CA SER A 105 -8.89 5.80 -1.22
C SER A 105 -9.36 5.42 -2.64
N GLY A 106 -8.74 4.45 -3.28
CA GLY A 106 -9.06 3.93 -4.60
C GLY A 106 -8.58 4.80 -5.76
N GLU A 107 -8.76 4.28 -6.96
CA GLU A 107 -8.56 4.98 -8.25
C GLU A 107 -9.77 4.70 -9.16
N ALA A 108 -10.10 5.68 -10.02
CA ALA A 108 -11.27 5.59 -10.90
C ALA A 108 -11.24 4.33 -11.79
N MET A 109 -10.07 3.94 -12.27
CA MET A 109 -9.88 2.75 -13.10
C MET A 109 -10.32 1.45 -12.42
N ASN A 110 -10.36 1.41 -11.09
CA ASN A 110 -10.75 0.25 -10.32
C ASN A 110 -12.21 0.32 -9.85
N GLU A 111 -12.71 1.52 -9.54
CA GLU A 111 -14.00 1.71 -8.91
C GLU A 111 -15.09 2.05 -9.94
N VAL A 112 -14.85 3.01 -10.84
CA VAL A 112 -15.83 3.45 -11.84
C VAL A 112 -16.15 2.34 -12.85
N THR A 113 -15.16 1.55 -13.22
CA THR A 113 -15.36 0.41 -14.12
C THR A 113 -16.29 -0.67 -13.55
N LEU A 114 -16.44 -0.72 -12.24
CA LEU A 114 -17.37 -1.61 -11.53
C LEU A 114 -18.73 -0.96 -11.23
N GLY A 115 -18.98 0.25 -11.77
CA GLY A 115 -20.27 0.96 -11.64
C GLY A 115 -20.39 1.85 -10.43
N PHE A 116 -19.30 2.16 -9.73
CA PHE A 116 -19.30 3.09 -8.60
C PHE A 116 -19.04 4.53 -9.03
N ASP A 117 -19.59 5.48 -8.27
CA ASP A 117 -19.31 6.90 -8.44
C ASP A 117 -17.86 7.24 -8.09
N TRP A 118 -17.34 8.35 -8.66
CA TRP A 118 -16.01 8.85 -8.36
C TRP A 118 -16.10 10.25 -7.73
N PRO A 119 -16.37 10.34 -6.43
CA PRO A 119 -16.47 11.62 -5.72
C PRO A 119 -15.10 12.23 -5.43
N SER A 120 -15.10 13.42 -4.81
CA SER A 120 -13.87 14.12 -4.43
C SER A 120 -12.96 13.26 -3.54
N ALA A 121 -11.66 13.56 -3.56
CA ALA A 121 -10.66 12.90 -2.72
C ALA A 121 -11.02 12.99 -1.22
N GLU A 122 -11.60 14.10 -0.76
CA GLU A 122 -12.06 14.28 0.62
C GLU A 122 -13.08 13.20 1.03
N ILE A 123 -14.12 13.02 0.21
CA ILE A 123 -15.17 11.99 0.45
C ILE A 123 -14.55 10.58 0.45
N ARG A 124 -13.62 10.29 -0.46
CA ARG A 124 -12.97 8.99 -0.54
C ARG A 124 -12.11 8.72 0.70
N VAL A 125 -11.39 9.73 1.21
CA VAL A 125 -10.63 9.62 2.46
C VAL A 125 -11.55 9.40 3.66
N GLU A 126 -12.65 10.14 3.78
CA GLU A 126 -13.65 9.92 4.86
C GLU A 126 -14.20 8.48 4.85
N ARG A 127 -14.54 7.95 3.66
CA ARG A 127 -14.98 6.56 3.52
C ARG A 127 -13.91 5.56 3.94
N THR A 128 -12.63 5.83 3.57
CA THR A 128 -11.50 4.99 3.99
C THR A 128 -11.37 4.96 5.50
N VAL A 129 -11.52 6.10 6.17
CA VAL A 129 -11.46 6.20 7.65
C VAL A 129 -12.57 5.38 8.31
N GLU A 130 -13.83 5.50 7.85
CA GLU A 130 -14.93 4.66 8.38
C GLU A 130 -14.65 3.16 8.16
N SER A 131 -14.13 2.80 6.99
CA SER A 131 -13.74 1.42 6.69
C SER A 131 -12.67 0.90 7.65
N ILE A 132 -11.62 1.68 7.92
CA ILE A 132 -10.57 1.35 8.89
C ILE A 132 -11.17 1.13 10.28
N GLN A 133 -12.07 2.00 10.71
CA GLN A 133 -12.71 1.88 12.04
C GLN A 133 -13.51 0.58 12.15
N ILE A 134 -14.29 0.22 11.13
CA ILE A 134 -15.05 -1.04 11.09
C ILE A 134 -14.11 -2.24 11.13
N ILE A 135 -13.06 -2.25 10.28
CA ILE A 135 -12.09 -3.35 10.23
C ILE A 135 -11.45 -3.56 11.60
N LYS A 136 -10.97 -2.49 12.24
CA LYS A 136 -10.35 -2.57 13.56
C LYS A 136 -11.31 -3.09 14.63
N LYS A 137 -12.57 -2.65 14.60
CA LYS A 137 -13.58 -3.15 15.56
C LYS A 137 -13.84 -4.63 15.39
N LEU A 138 -13.95 -5.12 14.16
CA LEU A 138 -14.16 -6.53 13.87
C LEU A 138 -12.94 -7.41 14.22
N TRP A 139 -11.72 -6.85 14.17
CA TRP A 139 -10.49 -7.58 14.54
C TRP A 139 -10.22 -7.60 16.04
N ASN A 140 -10.77 -6.66 16.81
CA ASN A 140 -10.50 -6.55 18.24
C ASN A 140 -11.12 -7.72 19.01
N LYS A 141 -10.24 -8.46 19.72
CA LYS A 141 -10.61 -9.55 20.61
C LYS A 141 -10.87 -9.10 22.05
N SER A 142 -10.42 -7.91 22.45
CA SER A 142 -10.47 -7.43 23.82
C SER A 142 -11.48 -6.31 24.01
N GLU A 143 -12.31 -6.47 25.01
CA GLU A 143 -13.39 -5.58 25.43
C GLU A 143 -12.91 -4.18 25.89
N ASN A 144 -11.60 -3.94 26.05
CA ASN A 144 -11.08 -2.80 26.80
C ASN A 144 -10.34 -1.72 26.00
N ASN A 145 -10.19 -1.84 24.68
CA ASN A 145 -9.61 -0.77 23.85
C ASN A 145 -10.68 -0.08 23.02
N TYR A 146 -11.58 0.64 23.70
CA TYR A 146 -12.41 1.65 23.06
C TYR A 146 -11.50 2.76 22.54
N TYR A 147 -11.23 2.79 21.24
CA TYR A 147 -10.94 4.06 20.60
C TYR A 147 -12.18 4.92 20.80
N ASP A 148 -12.02 5.97 21.60
CA ASP A 148 -13.09 6.93 21.90
C ASP A 148 -13.45 7.68 20.61
N LEU A 149 -14.42 7.13 19.87
CA LEU A 149 -14.91 7.70 18.61
C LEU A 149 -15.53 9.09 18.80
N GLU A 150 -15.91 9.46 20.05
CA GLU A 150 -16.43 10.78 20.37
C GLU A 150 -15.33 11.86 20.33
N LYS A 151 -14.07 11.51 20.56
CA LYS A 151 -12.94 12.47 20.53
C LYS A 151 -12.32 12.64 19.15
N THR A 152 -12.50 11.68 18.24
CA THR A 152 -11.97 11.76 16.87
C THR A 152 -12.97 12.43 15.94
N ARG A 153 -13.32 13.67 16.23
CA ARG A 153 -13.97 14.53 15.24
C ARG A 153 -12.92 14.94 14.22
N TRP A 154 -12.90 14.26 13.09
CA TRP A 154 -12.35 14.83 11.87
C TRP A 154 -13.00 16.20 11.67
N ASN A 155 -12.25 17.26 11.95
CA ASN A 155 -12.68 18.64 11.69
C ASN A 155 -12.75 18.87 10.17
N SER A 156 -13.82 18.42 9.51
CA SER A 156 -14.28 19.15 8.33
C SER A 156 -14.63 20.55 8.79
N SER A 157 -14.15 21.56 8.11
CA SER A 157 -14.36 22.98 8.37
C SER A 157 -15.83 23.44 8.26
N LYS A 158 -16.76 22.49 8.23
CA LYS A 158 -18.21 22.69 8.31
C LYS A 158 -18.75 21.83 9.44
N LYS A 159 -19.24 22.50 10.47
CA LYS A 159 -20.08 21.91 11.52
C LYS A 159 -21.37 21.35 10.90
N ASP A 160 -21.32 20.19 10.29
CA ASP A 160 -22.51 19.40 10.08
C ASP A 160 -22.83 18.68 11.41
N SER A 161 -23.69 19.28 12.18
CA SER A 161 -24.14 18.85 13.50
C SER A 161 -24.95 17.53 13.50
N ASN A 162 -24.99 16.79 12.39
CA ASN A 162 -25.81 15.58 12.22
C ASN A 162 -25.03 14.28 11.89
N SER A 163 -23.72 14.24 11.94
CA SER A 163 -22.98 12.99 11.76
C SER A 163 -22.73 12.29 13.12
N ASN A 164 -23.76 11.78 13.73
CA ASN A 164 -23.63 10.88 14.87
C ASN A 164 -23.18 9.51 14.35
N ILE A 165 -21.87 9.26 14.30
CA ILE A 165 -21.35 7.89 14.15
C ILE A 165 -21.75 7.16 15.44
N ASN A 166 -22.61 6.14 15.29
CA ASN A 166 -22.97 5.25 16.40
C ASN A 166 -22.22 3.93 16.22
N CYS A 167 -21.37 3.60 17.18
CA CYS A 167 -20.64 2.33 17.20
C CYS A 167 -20.82 1.67 18.57
N SER A 168 -21.31 0.43 18.58
CA SER A 168 -21.43 -0.39 19.79
C SER A 168 -20.86 -1.78 19.55
N VAL A 169 -20.38 -2.39 20.63
CA VAL A 169 -20.03 -3.81 20.68
C VAL A 169 -20.79 -4.38 21.86
N ASP A 170 -21.57 -5.45 21.66
CA ASP A 170 -22.31 -6.09 22.73
C ASP A 170 -21.45 -7.10 23.51
N ASP A 171 -22.00 -7.67 24.57
CA ASP A 171 -21.31 -8.62 25.47
C ASP A 171 -20.84 -9.90 24.75
N ASP A 172 -21.50 -10.27 23.65
CA ASP A 172 -21.14 -11.40 22.81
C ASP A 172 -20.12 -11.02 21.70
N GLY A 173 -19.72 -9.76 21.62
CA GLY A 173 -18.73 -9.24 20.67
C GLY A 173 -19.30 -8.96 19.28
N PHE A 174 -20.63 -8.74 19.15
CA PHE A 174 -21.23 -8.28 17.90
C PHE A 174 -21.09 -6.77 17.75
N VAL A 175 -20.60 -6.34 16.61
CA VAL A 175 -20.33 -4.95 16.25
C VAL A 175 -21.51 -4.38 15.47
N THR A 176 -22.04 -3.26 15.93
CA THR A 176 -22.94 -2.40 15.16
C THR A 176 -22.24 -1.06 14.92
N PHE A 177 -22.14 -0.65 13.67
CA PHE A 177 -21.56 0.61 13.25
C PHE A 177 -22.50 1.29 12.27
N ILE A 178 -22.92 2.51 12.59
CA ILE A 178 -23.78 3.35 11.74
C ILE A 178 -23.02 4.64 11.48
N GLY A 179 -22.36 4.70 10.34
CA GLY A 179 -21.60 5.85 9.89
C GLY A 179 -22.32 6.65 8.80
N LYS A 180 -21.60 7.60 8.24
CA LYS A 180 -22.06 8.40 7.08
C LYS A 180 -22.11 7.56 5.81
N TYR A 181 -21.14 6.65 5.64
CA TYR A 181 -20.93 5.89 4.41
C TYR A 181 -21.19 4.40 4.54
N PHE A 182 -20.94 3.82 5.70
CA PHE A 182 -21.11 2.40 5.95
C PHE A 182 -22.05 2.15 7.10
N LYS A 183 -22.79 1.04 6.95
CA LYS A 183 -23.65 0.52 8.00
C LYS A 183 -23.46 -0.98 8.10
N ILE A 184 -23.03 -1.44 9.28
CA ILE A 184 -23.05 -2.84 9.66
C ILE A 184 -23.88 -3.01 10.93
N GLN A 185 -24.57 -4.12 11.07
CA GLN A 185 -25.44 -4.41 12.21
C GLN A 185 -25.21 -5.84 12.68
N ASN A 186 -24.94 -6.00 13.97
CA ASN A 186 -24.74 -7.29 14.61
C ASN A 186 -23.73 -8.16 13.86
N ALA A 187 -22.59 -7.57 13.44
CA ALA A 187 -21.55 -8.25 12.69
C ALA A 187 -20.47 -8.79 13.64
N LYS A 188 -20.07 -10.05 13.47
CA LYS A 188 -19.01 -10.69 14.25
C LYS A 188 -18.16 -11.57 13.36
N LEU A 189 -16.85 -11.55 13.54
CA LEU A 189 -15.96 -12.53 12.95
C LEU A 189 -15.91 -13.77 13.82
N TYR A 190 -16.42 -14.90 13.32
CA TYR A 190 -16.32 -16.19 14.02
C TYR A 190 -14.93 -16.81 13.92
N THR A 191 -14.11 -16.31 12.96
CA THR A 191 -12.70 -16.62 12.85
C THR A 191 -11.91 -15.29 12.89
N PRO A 192 -11.69 -14.72 14.10
CA PRO A 192 -10.91 -13.50 14.26
C PRO A 192 -9.42 -13.76 13.99
N PRO A 193 -8.61 -12.72 13.73
CA PRO A 193 -7.20 -12.88 13.46
C PRO A 193 -6.46 -13.55 14.63
N SER A 194 -5.44 -14.34 14.32
CA SER A 194 -4.60 -15.03 15.30
C SER A 194 -3.59 -14.11 15.94
N THR A 195 -3.11 -13.13 15.17
CA THR A 195 -2.12 -12.13 15.59
C THR A 195 -2.66 -10.71 15.42
N ASN A 196 -1.88 -9.71 15.78
CA ASN A 196 -2.16 -8.32 15.43
C ASN A 196 -1.76 -8.10 13.97
N ILE A 197 -2.73 -7.85 13.10
CA ILE A 197 -2.50 -7.54 11.68
C ILE A 197 -2.10 -6.06 11.58
N PRO A 198 -0.85 -5.72 11.13
CA PRO A 198 -0.48 -4.34 10.88
C PRO A 198 -1.38 -3.72 9.80
N LEU A 199 -1.84 -2.49 10.05
CA LEU A 199 -2.70 -1.77 9.13
C LEU A 199 -2.07 -0.44 8.74
N PHE A 200 -1.85 -0.22 7.44
CA PHE A 200 -1.22 0.98 6.88
C PHE A 200 -2.20 1.72 5.97
N MET A 201 -2.00 3.02 5.78
CA MET A 201 -2.80 3.79 4.83
C MET A 201 -1.91 4.51 3.83
N ALA A 202 -2.28 4.45 2.55
CA ALA A 202 -1.64 5.24 1.51
C ALA A 202 -2.20 6.67 1.48
N GLY A 203 -1.30 7.63 1.29
CA GLY A 203 -1.70 9.02 1.14
C GLY A 203 -0.57 9.96 0.73
N SER A 204 -0.95 10.99 -0.07
CA SER A 204 -0.08 12.11 -0.44
C SER A 204 -0.71 13.46 -0.07
N GLY A 205 -2.05 13.56 -0.04
CA GLY A 205 -2.76 14.75 0.37
C GLY A 205 -2.85 14.91 1.89
N THR A 206 -2.96 16.16 2.36
CA THR A 206 -2.99 16.53 3.78
C THR A 206 -3.96 15.69 4.62
N ASN A 207 -5.17 15.46 4.11
CA ASN A 207 -6.20 14.72 4.83
C ASN A 207 -5.85 13.22 4.97
N ALA A 208 -5.32 12.62 3.90
CA ALA A 208 -4.91 11.22 3.93
C ALA A 208 -3.70 10.98 4.84
N ILE A 209 -2.73 11.89 4.85
CA ILE A 209 -1.55 11.83 5.74
C ILE A 209 -1.98 11.90 7.21
N LYS A 210 -2.87 12.84 7.58
CA LYS A 210 -3.39 12.95 8.95
C LYS A 210 -4.19 11.71 9.34
N ALA A 211 -5.04 11.19 8.44
CA ALA A 211 -5.81 9.98 8.68
C ALA A 211 -4.90 8.75 8.88
N ALA A 212 -3.85 8.60 8.08
CA ALA A 212 -2.86 7.54 8.26
C ALA A 212 -2.22 7.61 9.66
N ALA A 213 -1.78 8.80 10.09
CA ALA A 213 -1.19 9.01 11.40
C ALA A 213 -2.15 8.67 12.55
N GLU A 214 -3.40 9.07 12.44
CA GLU A 214 -4.40 8.90 13.50
C GLU A 214 -4.92 7.46 13.58
N TYR A 215 -5.23 6.85 12.44
CA TYR A 215 -6.00 5.60 12.43
C TYR A 215 -5.19 4.35 12.11
N THR A 216 -3.91 4.44 11.67
CA THR A 216 -3.15 3.27 11.20
C THR A 216 -1.76 3.15 11.83
N ASP A 217 -1.05 2.08 11.54
CA ASP A 217 0.29 1.79 12.06
C ASP A 217 1.40 2.41 11.17
N GLY A 218 1.04 3.16 10.13
CA GLY A 218 1.99 3.87 9.30
C GLY A 218 1.42 4.38 7.98
N LEU A 219 2.25 5.17 7.30
CA LEU A 219 1.96 5.82 6.02
C LEU A 219 2.69 5.12 4.88
N ILE A 220 1.96 4.79 3.81
CA ILE A 220 2.54 4.43 2.51
C ILE A 220 2.49 5.67 1.62
N THR A 221 3.62 6.10 1.08
CA THR A 221 3.65 7.28 0.22
C THR A 221 4.52 7.08 -1.03
N THR A 222 4.17 7.77 -2.10
CA THR A 222 4.95 7.85 -3.34
C THR A 222 5.94 9.02 -3.35
N SER A 223 5.99 9.81 -2.27
CA SER A 223 6.92 10.93 -2.15
C SER A 223 8.37 10.47 -2.26
N LYS A 224 9.17 11.28 -2.97
CA LYS A 224 10.62 11.05 -3.07
C LYS A 224 11.35 11.64 -1.87
N PRO A 225 12.58 11.20 -1.59
CA PRO A 225 13.38 11.73 -0.47
C PRO A 225 13.49 13.24 -0.43
N GLU A 226 13.64 13.88 -1.61
CA GLU A 226 13.84 15.32 -1.74
C GLU A 226 12.61 16.16 -1.32
N GLY A 227 11.39 15.57 -1.36
CA GLY A 227 10.14 16.28 -1.05
C GLY A 227 9.38 15.73 0.15
N VAL A 228 9.90 14.71 0.84
CA VAL A 228 9.12 13.99 1.87
C VAL A 228 9.11 14.66 3.24
N LYS A 229 10.01 15.62 3.50
CA LYS A 229 10.17 16.25 4.81
C LYS A 229 8.85 16.82 5.36
N GLU A 230 8.17 17.65 4.58
CA GLU A 230 6.89 18.26 4.99
C GLU A 230 5.81 17.20 5.24
N THR A 231 5.79 16.14 4.41
CA THR A 231 4.88 15.00 4.60
C THR A 231 5.10 14.33 5.95
N PHE A 232 6.35 14.10 6.34
CA PHE A 232 6.67 13.44 7.61
C PHE A 232 6.48 14.37 8.81
N GLU A 233 6.76 15.66 8.69
CA GLU A 233 6.45 16.64 9.74
C GLU A 233 4.94 16.71 10.01
N LEU A 234 4.11 16.70 8.95
CA LEU A 234 2.66 16.65 9.08
C LEU A 234 2.17 15.34 9.70
N PHE A 235 2.71 14.19 9.26
CA PHE A 235 2.40 12.87 9.78
C PHE A 235 2.74 12.75 11.26
N ASP A 236 3.95 13.14 11.66
CA ASP A 236 4.43 13.06 13.03
C ASP A 236 3.66 14.02 13.96
N SER A 237 3.30 15.21 13.47
CA SER A 237 2.47 16.15 14.21
C SER A 237 1.06 15.62 14.46
N ALA A 238 0.43 15.00 13.43
CA ALA A 238 -0.89 14.40 13.57
C ALA A 238 -0.86 13.18 14.51
N ALA A 239 0.18 12.36 14.46
CA ALA A 239 0.37 11.22 15.35
C ALA A 239 0.50 11.66 16.82
N LYS A 240 1.26 12.73 17.11
CA LYS A 240 1.37 13.31 18.44
C LYS A 240 0.02 13.82 18.96
N ILE A 241 -0.77 14.50 18.11
CA ILE A 241 -2.12 14.96 18.46
C ILE A 241 -3.03 13.76 18.81
N ALA A 242 -2.87 12.64 18.09
CA ALA A 242 -3.57 11.39 18.36
C ALA A 242 -3.00 10.57 19.53
N ASN A 243 -2.02 11.11 20.28
CA ASN A 243 -1.33 10.45 21.40
C ASN A 243 -0.66 9.12 21.02
N LYS A 244 -0.13 9.02 19.78
CA LYS A 244 0.63 7.86 19.33
C LYS A 244 2.13 8.08 19.47
N ASP A 245 2.85 6.98 19.74
CA ASP A 245 4.31 6.99 19.68
C ASP A 245 4.77 7.00 18.21
N ILE A 246 5.38 8.11 17.80
CA ILE A 246 5.89 8.29 16.43
C ILE A 246 6.96 7.27 16.04
N ASN A 247 7.70 6.73 17.03
CA ASN A 247 8.75 5.74 16.78
C ASN A 247 8.19 4.34 16.48
N SER A 248 6.92 4.11 16.80
CA SER A 248 6.21 2.86 16.48
C SER A 248 5.55 2.90 15.12
N LEU A 249 5.47 4.06 14.47
CA LEU A 249 4.80 4.23 13.19
C LEU A 249 5.75 4.04 12.01
N GLU A 250 5.29 3.29 11.02
CA GLU A 250 6.08 3.00 9.82
C GLU A 250 5.89 4.08 8.74
N LYS A 251 6.98 4.41 8.07
CA LYS A 251 7.02 5.32 6.91
C LYS A 251 7.52 4.52 5.71
N ILE A 252 6.62 4.21 4.79
CA ILE A 252 6.81 3.19 3.75
C ILE A 252 6.95 3.84 2.38
N ALA A 253 8.06 3.53 1.68
CA ALA A 253 8.32 3.94 0.30
C ALA A 253 8.28 2.76 -0.67
N LYS A 254 8.00 3.09 -1.95
CA LYS A 254 8.05 2.15 -3.07
C LYS A 254 8.80 2.78 -4.25
N PRO A 255 10.15 2.92 -4.19
CA PRO A 255 10.91 3.41 -5.33
C PRO A 255 10.83 2.46 -6.53
N LYS A 256 10.59 3.03 -7.72
CA LYS A 256 10.71 2.30 -8.98
C LYS A 256 12.17 2.27 -9.41
N VAL A 257 12.65 1.08 -9.77
CA VAL A 257 14.00 0.86 -10.27
C VAL A 257 13.98 0.03 -11.54
N SER A 258 14.97 0.21 -12.40
CA SER A 258 15.19 -0.65 -13.56
C SER A 258 16.68 -0.88 -13.74
N TYR A 259 17.07 -2.14 -13.88
CA TYR A 259 18.45 -2.55 -14.09
C TYR A 259 18.59 -3.38 -15.37
N SER A 260 19.57 -3.04 -16.15
CA SER A 260 20.18 -3.88 -17.21
C SER A 260 21.57 -3.32 -17.51
N GLU A 261 22.53 -4.17 -17.86
CA GLU A 261 23.85 -3.72 -18.35
C GLU A 261 23.72 -2.82 -19.60
N ASP A 262 22.61 -2.94 -20.32
CA ASP A 262 22.21 -2.09 -21.46
C ASP A 262 21.19 -1.05 -20.99
N TYR A 263 21.56 0.23 -20.98
CA TYR A 263 20.71 1.33 -20.54
C TYR A 263 19.39 1.43 -21.31
N ASP A 264 19.42 1.23 -22.62
CA ASP A 264 18.22 1.35 -23.47
C ASP A 264 17.22 0.23 -23.17
N LYS A 265 17.69 -0.97 -22.83
CA LYS A 265 16.84 -2.06 -22.36
C LYS A 265 16.25 -1.75 -20.99
N ALA A 266 17.04 -1.23 -20.07
CA ALA A 266 16.56 -0.82 -18.74
C ALA A 266 15.53 0.29 -18.87
N PHE A 267 15.75 1.30 -19.70
CA PHE A 267 14.78 2.37 -19.94
C PHE A 267 13.48 1.85 -20.59
N LYS A 268 13.59 1.07 -21.65
CA LYS A 268 12.43 0.49 -22.34
C LYS A 268 11.54 -0.33 -21.39
N ALA A 269 12.10 -1.03 -20.43
CA ALA A 269 11.36 -1.83 -19.47
C ALA A 269 10.52 -0.98 -18.51
N THR A 270 10.73 0.34 -18.42
CA THR A 270 9.91 1.25 -17.61
C THR A 270 8.60 1.64 -18.28
N GLU A 271 8.43 1.37 -19.57
CA GLU A 271 7.32 1.86 -20.41
C GLU A 271 5.94 1.50 -19.85
N PHE A 272 5.77 0.30 -19.29
CA PHE A 272 4.51 -0.13 -18.68
C PHE A 272 4.00 0.86 -17.62
N TRP A 273 4.90 1.58 -16.95
CA TRP A 273 4.58 2.50 -15.86
C TRP A 273 4.53 3.97 -16.27
N ARG A 274 4.57 4.28 -17.58
CA ARG A 274 4.48 5.65 -18.10
C ARG A 274 3.16 6.32 -17.70
N THR A 275 2.07 5.58 -17.65
CA THR A 275 0.74 6.05 -17.25
C THR A 275 0.69 6.64 -15.83
N THR A 276 1.54 6.18 -14.93
CA THR A 276 1.63 6.71 -13.56
C THR A 276 2.33 8.06 -13.46
N GLN A 277 2.80 8.62 -14.59
CA GLN A 277 3.42 9.94 -14.68
C GLN A 277 2.49 11.02 -15.26
N ILE A 278 1.27 10.65 -15.63
CA ILE A 278 0.23 11.62 -15.98
C ILE A 278 -0.04 12.48 -14.74
N ASP A 279 -0.15 13.80 -14.92
CA ASP A 279 -0.55 14.70 -13.86
C ASP A 279 -1.89 14.24 -13.26
N ASP A 280 -1.97 14.24 -11.93
CA ASP A 280 -3.16 13.81 -11.18
C ASP A 280 -3.60 12.36 -11.49
N ALA A 281 -2.71 11.47 -11.96
CA ALA A 281 -3.03 10.10 -12.36
C ALA A 281 -3.87 9.32 -11.35
N PHE A 282 -3.69 9.58 -10.04
CA PHE A 282 -4.45 8.92 -8.97
C PHE A 282 -5.80 9.56 -8.68
N ASP A 283 -6.07 10.78 -9.18
CA ASP A 283 -7.32 11.50 -8.97
C ASP A 283 -8.15 11.65 -10.26
N ILE A 284 -7.54 11.39 -11.41
CA ILE A 284 -8.20 11.52 -12.72
C ILE A 284 -9.38 10.53 -12.84
N ASN A 285 -10.51 11.05 -13.35
CA ASN A 285 -11.69 10.21 -13.59
C ASN A 285 -11.61 9.53 -14.97
N ILE A 286 -10.62 8.65 -15.13
CA ILE A 286 -10.46 7.78 -16.31
C ILE A 286 -10.44 6.34 -15.82
N ASN A 287 -11.38 5.54 -16.33
CA ASN A 287 -11.53 4.14 -15.95
C ASN A 287 -11.10 3.14 -17.04
N ASP A 288 -10.75 3.61 -18.23
CA ASP A 288 -10.30 2.77 -19.34
C ASP A 288 -8.77 2.80 -19.48
N PRO A 289 -8.06 1.68 -19.23
CA PRO A 289 -6.61 1.62 -19.36
C PRO A 289 -6.08 1.98 -20.75
N ARG A 290 -6.87 1.77 -21.81
CA ARG A 290 -6.50 2.15 -23.17
C ARG A 290 -6.41 3.66 -23.32
N VAL A 291 -7.38 4.38 -22.75
CA VAL A 291 -7.42 5.84 -22.75
C VAL A 291 -6.25 6.40 -21.92
N LEU A 292 -5.96 5.79 -20.77
CA LEU A 292 -4.80 6.17 -19.96
C LEU A 292 -3.48 5.96 -20.70
N GLU A 293 -3.31 4.82 -21.36
CA GLU A 293 -2.11 4.50 -22.12
C GLU A 293 -1.89 5.47 -23.29
N GLU A 294 -2.93 5.78 -24.06
CA GLU A 294 -2.86 6.77 -25.15
C GLU A 294 -2.59 8.19 -24.62
N LYS A 295 -3.18 8.57 -23.49
CA LYS A 295 -2.89 9.85 -22.84
C LYS A 295 -1.43 9.94 -22.41
N ALA A 296 -0.89 8.88 -21.78
CA ALA A 296 0.50 8.84 -21.35
C ALA A 296 1.48 8.94 -22.52
N LYS A 297 1.24 8.23 -23.62
CA LYS A 297 2.07 8.31 -24.84
C LYS A 297 2.13 9.73 -25.42
N ARG A 298 1.04 10.50 -25.27
CA ARG A 298 0.95 11.88 -25.79
C ARG A 298 1.56 12.91 -24.84
N GLU A 299 1.34 12.75 -23.54
CA GLU A 299 1.58 13.79 -22.53
C GLU A 299 2.85 13.58 -21.71
N VAL A 300 3.32 12.33 -21.57
CA VAL A 300 4.51 12.02 -20.76
C VAL A 300 5.72 11.85 -21.66
N SER A 301 6.68 12.75 -21.54
CA SER A 301 7.94 12.69 -22.28
C SER A 301 8.88 11.58 -21.73
N ASP A 302 9.87 11.20 -22.54
CA ASP A 302 10.92 10.27 -22.10
C ASP A 302 11.73 10.82 -20.93
N ASP A 303 11.91 12.14 -20.86
CA ASP A 303 12.66 12.77 -19.76
C ASP A 303 11.88 12.73 -18.44
N GLU A 304 10.55 12.87 -18.46
CA GLU A 304 9.70 12.68 -17.29
C GLU A 304 9.70 11.21 -16.85
N GLN A 305 9.62 10.29 -17.80
CA GLN A 305 9.69 8.86 -17.52
C GLN A 305 11.04 8.48 -16.90
N LYS A 306 12.18 8.98 -17.42
CA LYS A 306 13.52 8.78 -16.84
C LYS A 306 13.62 9.31 -15.41
N LYS A 307 13.03 10.49 -15.13
CA LYS A 307 13.00 11.07 -13.77
C LYS A 307 12.15 10.29 -12.79
N SER A 308 11.18 9.49 -13.27
CA SER A 308 10.25 8.75 -12.43
C SER A 308 10.82 7.44 -11.89
N THR A 309 11.88 6.92 -12.50
CA THR A 309 12.44 5.59 -12.22
C THR A 309 13.97 5.71 -12.06
N ILE A 310 14.52 5.01 -11.09
CA ILE A 310 15.97 4.91 -10.88
C ILE A 310 16.49 3.86 -11.88
N ILE A 311 17.11 4.32 -12.97
CA ILE A 311 17.63 3.46 -14.04
C ILE A 311 19.14 3.32 -13.86
N VAL A 312 19.62 2.09 -13.76
CA VAL A 312 21.05 1.80 -13.54
C VAL A 312 21.58 0.72 -14.47
N THR A 313 22.85 0.79 -14.81
CA THR A 313 23.58 -0.23 -15.59
C THR A 313 24.53 -1.08 -14.74
N SER A 314 24.76 -0.69 -13.49
CA SER A 314 25.33 -1.52 -12.44
C SER A 314 24.35 -1.63 -11.28
N ILE A 315 24.15 -2.84 -10.76
CA ILE A 315 23.20 -3.06 -9.68
C ILE A 315 23.61 -2.36 -8.37
N GLU A 316 24.91 -2.18 -8.16
CA GLU A 316 25.48 -1.49 -7.00
C GLU A 316 25.14 0.01 -6.99
N ASP A 317 24.86 0.61 -8.15
CA ASP A 317 24.46 2.01 -8.26
C ASP A 317 23.08 2.27 -7.62
N LEU A 318 22.33 1.23 -7.25
CA LEU A 318 21.10 1.35 -6.46
C LEU A 318 21.35 1.67 -4.98
N ILE A 319 22.56 1.45 -4.47
CA ILE A 319 22.87 1.68 -3.04
C ILE A 319 22.64 3.14 -2.66
N SER A 320 23.26 4.07 -3.38
CA SER A 320 23.16 5.50 -3.05
C SER A 320 21.72 6.07 -3.15
N PRO A 321 20.93 5.78 -4.19
CA PRO A 321 19.51 6.18 -4.21
C PRO A 321 18.68 5.61 -3.04
N ILE A 322 18.90 4.34 -2.67
CA ILE A 322 18.16 3.72 -1.56
C ILE A 322 18.57 4.35 -0.22
N GLU A 323 19.86 4.66 -0.02
CA GLU A 323 20.32 5.38 1.17
C GLU A 323 19.60 6.72 1.36
N LYS A 324 19.34 7.46 0.28
CA LYS A 324 18.59 8.73 0.38
C LYS A 324 17.19 8.55 0.97
N TYR A 325 16.51 7.43 0.65
CA TYR A 325 15.22 7.11 1.30
C TYR A 325 15.39 6.86 2.80
N LEU A 326 16.42 6.14 3.20
CA LEU A 326 16.69 5.87 4.61
C LEU A 326 17.06 7.15 5.37
N ASP A 327 17.92 7.97 4.79
CA ASP A 327 18.37 9.24 5.38
C ASP A 327 17.21 10.26 5.48
N ALA A 328 16.22 10.15 4.59
CA ALA A 328 14.98 10.95 4.64
C ALA A 328 13.99 10.47 5.70
N GLY A 329 14.24 9.33 6.38
CA GLY A 329 13.43 8.83 7.49
C GLY A 329 12.40 7.76 7.13
N PHE A 330 12.47 7.16 5.95
CA PHE A 330 11.66 5.97 5.65
C PHE A 330 12.13 4.77 6.48
N THR A 331 11.19 4.02 7.01
CA THR A 331 11.46 2.82 7.84
C THR A 331 11.35 1.54 7.05
N LYS A 332 10.55 1.52 5.98
CA LYS A 332 10.40 0.38 5.05
C LYS A 332 10.48 0.83 3.61
N ILE A 333 11.24 0.10 2.81
CA ILE A 333 11.44 0.40 1.38
C ILE A 333 11.13 -0.86 0.58
N TYR A 334 10.10 -0.80 -0.26
CA TYR A 334 9.73 -1.91 -1.14
C TYR A 334 10.24 -1.62 -2.56
N ILE A 335 11.21 -2.39 -3.01
CA ILE A 335 11.84 -2.19 -4.31
C ILE A 335 10.89 -2.65 -5.42
N HIS A 336 10.42 -1.69 -6.19
CA HIS A 336 9.58 -1.92 -7.36
C HIS A 336 10.47 -2.01 -8.59
N SER A 337 10.91 -3.23 -8.90
CA SER A 337 11.69 -3.46 -10.12
C SER A 337 10.79 -3.49 -11.35
N THR A 338 11.29 -2.84 -12.40
CA THR A 338 10.76 -2.93 -13.77
C THR A 338 11.81 -3.51 -14.71
N SER A 339 12.81 -4.19 -14.17
CA SER A 339 13.93 -4.73 -14.93
C SER A 339 13.47 -5.74 -15.99
N PRO A 340 14.13 -5.82 -17.16
CA PRO A 340 13.72 -6.74 -18.22
C PRO A 340 13.89 -8.23 -17.83
N ASP A 341 14.82 -8.56 -16.93
CA ASP A 341 14.96 -9.88 -16.27
C ASP A 341 14.80 -9.73 -14.77
N GLU A 342 13.60 -10.03 -14.28
CA GLU A 342 13.24 -9.85 -12.87
C GLU A 342 13.94 -10.85 -11.96
N ILE A 343 14.18 -12.09 -12.42
CA ILE A 343 14.90 -13.10 -11.65
C ILE A 343 16.37 -12.74 -11.50
N GLU A 344 17.00 -12.29 -12.57
CA GLU A 344 18.38 -11.79 -12.51
C GLU A 344 18.48 -10.59 -11.56
N PHE A 345 17.57 -9.62 -11.68
CA PHE A 345 17.52 -8.47 -10.79
C PHE A 345 17.45 -8.91 -9.31
N ILE A 346 16.51 -9.77 -8.94
CA ILE A 346 16.34 -10.25 -7.56
C ILE A 346 17.65 -10.88 -7.04
N ARG A 347 18.30 -11.72 -7.84
CA ARG A 347 19.55 -12.40 -7.46
C ARG A 347 20.71 -11.44 -7.27
N LEU A 348 20.89 -10.52 -8.21
CA LEU A 348 21.98 -9.54 -8.13
C LEU A 348 21.78 -8.54 -7.00
N PHE A 349 20.55 -8.02 -6.83
CA PHE A 349 20.21 -7.12 -5.74
C PHE A 349 20.47 -7.77 -4.37
N SER A 350 20.04 -9.00 -4.21
CA SER A 350 20.28 -9.76 -2.98
C SER A 350 21.77 -9.99 -2.70
N LYS A 351 22.54 -10.30 -3.73
CA LYS A 351 23.96 -10.62 -3.58
C LYS A 351 24.84 -9.39 -3.34
N LYS A 352 24.48 -8.25 -3.93
CA LYS A 352 25.35 -7.07 -4.00
C LYS A 352 24.82 -5.86 -3.24
N VAL A 353 23.51 -5.70 -3.09
CA VAL A 353 22.88 -4.52 -2.48
C VAL A 353 22.38 -4.82 -1.06
N LEU A 354 21.59 -5.88 -0.85
CA LEU A 354 21.06 -6.21 0.48
C LEU A 354 22.12 -6.37 1.57
N PRO A 355 23.30 -7.01 1.33
CA PRO A 355 24.32 -7.16 2.37
C PRO A 355 24.85 -5.81 2.88
N TYR A 356 25.01 -4.82 1.98
CA TYR A 356 25.44 -3.48 2.36
C TYR A 356 24.54 -2.87 3.43
N PHE A 357 23.22 -2.94 3.23
CA PHE A 357 22.26 -2.38 4.19
C PHE A 357 22.19 -3.21 5.48
N ARG A 358 22.25 -4.52 5.41
CA ARG A 358 22.26 -5.40 6.59
C ARG A 358 23.47 -5.16 7.49
N ASP A 359 24.64 -4.94 6.91
CA ASP A 359 25.86 -4.67 7.66
C ASP A 359 25.84 -3.26 8.27
N LYS A 360 25.26 -2.28 7.57
CA LYS A 360 25.05 -0.92 8.10
C LYS A 360 24.11 -0.95 9.30
N TRP A 361 23.01 -1.70 9.25
CA TRP A 361 22.03 -1.78 10.36
C TRP A 361 22.52 -2.57 11.58
N LYS A 362 23.44 -3.50 11.41
CA LYS A 362 24.06 -4.20 12.55
C LYS A 362 25.01 -3.30 13.33
N LYS A 363 25.48 -2.22 12.73
CA LYS A 363 26.43 -1.26 13.33
C LYS A 363 25.75 -0.03 13.95
N ALA A 364 24.49 0.22 13.64
CA ALA A 364 23.65 1.29 14.17
C ALA A 364 22.80 0.79 15.36
#